data_9ef1e676b1d60fbb15d254beea4c7793
#
_entry.id   9ef1e676b1d60fbb15d254beea4c7793
#
_cell.length_a   1.000
_cell.length_b   1.000
_cell.length_c   1.000
_cell.angle_alpha   90.00
_cell.angle_beta   90.00
_cell.angle_gamma   90.00
#
_symmetry.space_group_name_H-M   'P 1'
#
loop_
_entity.id
_entity.type
_entity.pdbx_description
1 polymer ?
#
loop_
_entity_poly.entity_id
_entity_poly.type
_entity_poly.pdbx_seq_one_letter_code
_entity_poly.pdbx_strand_id
1 'polypeptide(L)'
;VGDKSEPYVNDGIELGKENPNLVPRKYDIAEAEKDFSVYEMLQSCDVLVEQIAETIKSTRTVAGAEALYCINKFYDSVKSDADDGIAESIPVYNTLKVRYAANGKRKKQLIPLNKIIYK
;
A
#
# COMPACT_ATOMS: atom_id res chain seq x y z
N VAL A 1 -22.87 5.65 -3.47
CA VAL A 1 -23.81 4.53 -3.65
C VAL A 1 -23.30 3.34 -2.87
N GLY A 2 -24.10 2.83 -1.94
CA GLY A 2 -23.74 1.65 -1.16
C GLY A 2 -24.25 0.36 -1.78
N ASP A 3 -23.86 -0.77 -1.20
CA ASP A 3 -24.20 -2.11 -1.71
C ASP A 3 -25.69 -2.33 -1.90
N LYS A 4 -26.51 -1.77 -1.01
CA LYS A 4 -27.98 -1.89 -1.10
C LYS A 4 -28.56 -0.91 -2.11
N SER A 5 -27.87 0.17 -2.39
CA SER A 5 -28.34 1.20 -3.32
C SER A 5 -28.08 0.85 -4.78
N GLU A 6 -27.07 0.05 -5.07
CA GLU A 6 -26.77 -0.35 -6.45
C GLU A 6 -27.91 -1.10 -7.12
N PRO A 7 -28.49 -2.16 -6.51
CA PRO A 7 -29.66 -2.82 -7.10
C PRO A 7 -30.85 -1.89 -7.24
N TYR A 8 -31.06 -1.01 -6.27
CA TYR A 8 -32.14 -0.03 -6.32
C TYR A 8 -31.99 0.92 -7.51
N VAL A 9 -30.79 1.44 -7.74
CA VAL A 9 -30.51 2.33 -8.87
C VAL A 9 -30.70 1.60 -10.20
N ASN A 10 -30.15 0.38 -10.29
CA ASN A 10 -30.22 -0.43 -11.50
C ASN A 10 -31.68 -0.74 -11.87
N ASP A 11 -32.48 -1.20 -10.90
CA ASP A 11 -33.88 -1.49 -11.10
C ASP A 11 -34.68 -0.22 -11.43
N GLY A 12 -34.35 0.89 -10.79
CA GLY A 12 -34.96 2.18 -11.05
C GLY A 12 -34.75 2.67 -12.48
N ILE A 13 -33.52 2.47 -13.01
CA ILE A 13 -33.20 2.83 -14.40
C ILE A 13 -34.06 2.00 -15.37
N GLU A 14 -34.11 0.68 -15.15
CA GLU A 14 -34.91 -0.20 -16.01
C GLU A 14 -36.40 0.18 -15.99
N LEU A 15 -36.95 0.36 -14.79
CA LEU A 15 -38.37 0.72 -14.64
C LEU A 15 -38.68 2.11 -15.19
N GLY A 16 -37.72 3.05 -15.05
CA GLY A 16 -37.88 4.38 -15.63
C GLY A 16 -37.90 4.36 -17.15
N LYS A 17 -37.08 3.51 -17.78
CA LYS A 17 -37.08 3.32 -19.23
C LYS A 17 -38.40 2.70 -19.72
N GLU A 18 -38.94 1.75 -18.96
CA GLU A 18 -40.19 1.09 -19.29
C GLU A 18 -41.45 1.98 -19.08
N ASN A 19 -41.31 2.97 -18.19
CA ASN A 19 -42.41 3.83 -17.77
C ASN A 19 -42.06 5.31 -17.88
N PRO A 20 -41.77 5.82 -19.08
CA PRO A 20 -41.29 7.20 -19.24
C PRO A 20 -42.28 8.25 -18.74
N ASN A 21 -43.59 7.96 -18.75
CA ASN A 21 -44.59 8.90 -18.26
C ASN A 21 -44.56 9.09 -16.74
N LEU A 22 -43.92 8.19 -16.02
CA LEU A 22 -43.80 8.26 -14.56
C LEU A 22 -42.55 9.01 -14.12
N VAL A 23 -41.62 9.27 -15.04
CA VAL A 23 -40.40 10.00 -14.74
C VAL A 23 -40.71 11.50 -14.64
N PRO A 24 -40.32 12.18 -13.56
CA PRO A 24 -40.53 13.62 -13.43
C PRO A 24 -39.84 14.39 -14.56
N ARG A 25 -40.45 15.48 -15.02
CA ARG A 25 -39.96 16.27 -16.17
C ARG A 25 -38.52 16.83 -16.00
N LYS A 26 -38.13 17.10 -14.77
CA LYS A 26 -36.83 17.66 -14.46
C LYS A 26 -35.68 16.67 -14.58
N TYR A 27 -35.99 15.38 -14.65
CA TYR A 27 -35.01 14.32 -14.57
C TYR A 27 -35.01 13.46 -15.83
N ASP A 28 -33.82 12.98 -16.18
CA ASP A 28 -33.65 12.18 -17.39
C ASP A 28 -33.02 10.84 -16.99
N ILE A 29 -33.77 9.74 -17.25
CA ILE A 29 -33.29 8.39 -16.93
C ILE A 29 -32.04 8.04 -17.75
N ALA A 30 -31.89 8.57 -18.97
CA ALA A 30 -30.71 8.35 -19.79
C ALA A 30 -29.45 8.93 -19.13
N GLU A 31 -29.58 10.09 -18.48
CA GLU A 31 -28.46 10.69 -17.72
C GLU A 31 -28.13 9.86 -16.47
N ALA A 32 -29.14 9.37 -15.77
CA ALA A 32 -28.93 8.48 -14.62
C ALA A 32 -28.20 7.21 -15.04
N GLU A 33 -28.56 6.64 -16.19
CA GLU A 33 -27.91 5.45 -16.75
C GLU A 33 -26.44 5.72 -17.07
N LYS A 34 -26.13 6.87 -17.68
CA LYS A 34 -24.75 7.27 -17.96
C LYS A 34 -23.93 7.42 -16.68
N ASP A 35 -24.49 8.12 -15.71
CA ASP A 35 -23.81 8.36 -14.44
C ASP A 35 -23.55 7.04 -13.71
N PHE A 36 -24.52 6.13 -13.74
CA PHE A 36 -24.36 4.83 -13.10
C PHE A 36 -23.31 3.96 -13.81
N SER A 37 -23.25 4.03 -15.14
CA SER A 37 -22.22 3.33 -15.93
C SER A 37 -20.82 3.86 -15.59
N VAL A 38 -20.66 5.16 -15.43
CA VAL A 38 -19.40 5.79 -15.02
C VAL A 38 -19.03 5.34 -13.60
N TYR A 39 -20.00 5.34 -12.70
CA TYR A 39 -19.80 4.87 -11.32
C TYR A 39 -19.30 3.43 -11.29
N GLU A 40 -19.95 2.52 -12.02
CA GLU A 40 -19.56 1.12 -12.08
C GLU A 40 -18.16 0.93 -12.66
N MET A 41 -17.85 1.66 -13.73
CA MET A 41 -16.53 1.60 -14.36
C MET A 41 -15.43 2.08 -13.40
N LEU A 42 -15.67 3.20 -12.73
CA LEU A 42 -14.69 3.75 -11.77
C LEU A 42 -14.55 2.87 -10.54
N GLN A 43 -15.61 2.22 -10.09
CA GLN A 43 -15.56 1.26 -9.00
C GLN A 43 -14.64 0.09 -9.33
N SER A 44 -14.73 -0.43 -10.56
CA SER A 44 -13.84 -1.49 -11.03
C SER A 44 -12.38 -1.03 -11.10
N CYS A 45 -12.15 0.19 -11.56
CA CYS A 45 -10.81 0.78 -11.59
C CYS A 45 -10.26 0.96 -10.18
N ASP A 46 -11.07 1.41 -9.24
CA ASP A 46 -10.67 1.62 -7.85
C ASP A 46 -10.20 0.32 -7.21
N VAL A 47 -10.92 -0.77 -7.43
CA VAL A 47 -10.51 -2.11 -6.94
C VAL A 47 -9.14 -2.49 -7.49
N LEU A 48 -8.91 -2.29 -8.79
CA LEU A 48 -7.63 -2.59 -9.43
C LEU A 48 -6.49 -1.73 -8.87
N VAL A 49 -6.74 -0.44 -8.68
CA VAL A 49 -5.75 0.50 -8.11
C VAL A 49 -5.40 0.08 -6.68
N GLU A 50 -6.38 -0.30 -5.88
CA GLU A 50 -6.15 -0.77 -4.52
C GLU A 50 -5.29 -2.04 -4.50
N GLN A 51 -5.56 -2.98 -5.40
CA GLN A 51 -4.75 -4.20 -5.52
C GLN A 51 -3.31 -3.90 -5.90
N ILE A 52 -3.10 -2.97 -6.83
CA ILE A 52 -1.75 -2.52 -7.23
C ILE A 52 -1.06 -1.85 -6.04
N ALA A 53 -1.74 -0.98 -5.33
CA ALA A 53 -1.19 -0.28 -4.17
C ALA A 53 -0.77 -1.28 -3.07
N GLU A 54 -1.57 -2.29 -2.81
CA GLU A 54 -1.26 -3.36 -1.85
C GLU A 54 0.00 -4.13 -2.26
N THR A 55 0.11 -4.48 -3.54
CA THR A 55 1.27 -5.20 -4.08
C THR A 55 2.54 -4.36 -3.95
N ILE A 56 2.47 -3.08 -4.31
CA ILE A 56 3.60 -2.15 -4.18
C ILE A 56 4.04 -2.05 -2.72
N LYS A 57 3.09 -1.87 -1.82
CA LYS A 57 3.36 -1.74 -0.39
C LYS A 57 4.05 -2.99 0.16
N SER A 58 3.51 -4.17 -0.16
CA SER A 58 4.06 -5.45 0.30
C SER A 58 5.47 -5.68 -0.24
N THR A 59 5.67 -5.46 -1.52
CA THR A 59 6.97 -5.63 -2.17
C THR A 59 8.02 -4.66 -1.60
N ARG A 60 7.62 -3.41 -1.39
CA ARG A 60 8.50 -2.39 -0.79
C ARG A 60 8.92 -2.78 0.62
N THR A 61 7.98 -3.28 1.41
CA THR A 61 8.25 -3.71 2.79
C THR A 61 9.25 -4.86 2.83
N VAL A 62 9.06 -5.88 1.99
CA VAL A 62 9.96 -7.04 1.91
C VAL A 62 11.33 -6.61 1.42
N ALA A 63 11.39 -5.82 0.35
CA ALA A 63 12.66 -5.35 -0.20
C ALA A 63 13.45 -4.54 0.82
N GLY A 64 12.78 -3.66 1.56
CA GLY A 64 13.41 -2.87 2.63
C GLY A 64 13.95 -3.73 3.75
N ALA A 65 13.19 -4.74 4.16
CA ALA A 65 13.59 -5.67 5.22
C ALA A 65 14.80 -6.52 4.79
N GLU A 66 14.81 -7.00 3.55
CA GLU A 66 15.94 -7.77 3.01
C GLU A 66 17.21 -6.93 2.93
N ALA A 67 17.07 -5.68 2.48
CA ALA A 67 18.21 -4.75 2.43
C ALA A 67 18.75 -4.49 3.83
N LEU A 68 17.89 -4.23 4.79
CA LEU A 68 18.28 -3.98 6.18
C LEU A 68 18.97 -5.20 6.79
N TYR A 69 18.43 -6.39 6.54
CA TYR A 69 19.03 -7.63 7.03
C TYR A 69 20.46 -7.82 6.50
N CYS A 70 20.64 -7.61 5.19
CA CYS A 70 21.95 -7.71 4.55
C CYS A 70 22.94 -6.71 5.14
N ILE A 71 22.54 -5.46 5.31
CA ILE A 71 23.40 -4.42 5.86
C ILE A 71 23.71 -4.66 7.33
N ASN A 72 22.79 -5.20 8.09
CA ASN A 72 23.08 -5.60 9.48
C ASN A 72 24.15 -6.69 9.54
N LYS A 73 24.13 -7.63 8.61
CA LYS A 73 25.18 -8.66 8.51
C LYS A 73 26.52 -8.05 8.13
N PHE A 74 26.52 -7.09 7.21
CA PHE A 74 27.73 -6.35 6.85
C PHE A 74 28.29 -5.59 8.05
N TYR A 75 27.41 -4.90 8.80
CA TYR A 75 27.79 -4.17 10.01
C TYR A 75 28.45 -5.12 11.03
N ASP A 76 27.84 -6.26 11.29
CA ASP A 76 28.40 -7.25 12.24
C ASP A 76 29.79 -7.72 11.79
N SER A 77 29.97 -7.93 10.50
CA SER A 77 31.23 -8.34 9.91
C SER A 77 32.32 -7.27 10.08
N VAL A 78 32.02 -6.02 9.72
CA VAL A 78 33.02 -4.94 9.86
C VAL A 78 33.33 -4.63 11.32
N LYS A 79 32.35 -4.79 12.21
CA LYS A 79 32.58 -4.62 13.65
C LYS A 79 33.55 -5.65 14.16
N SER A 80 33.38 -6.92 13.80
CA SER A 80 34.27 -8.00 14.16
C SER A 80 35.68 -7.78 13.63
N ASP A 81 35.77 -7.37 12.35
CA ASP A 81 37.04 -7.08 11.72
C ASP A 81 37.78 -5.90 12.39
N ALA A 82 37.05 -4.86 12.78
CA ALA A 82 37.63 -3.71 13.49
C ALA A 82 38.11 -4.12 14.87
N ASP A 83 37.41 -4.97 15.58
CA ASP A 83 37.81 -5.51 16.88
C ASP A 83 39.11 -6.35 16.74
N ASP A 84 39.27 -7.03 15.60
CA ASP A 84 40.46 -7.81 15.30
C ASP A 84 41.61 -6.96 14.76
N GLY A 85 41.44 -5.65 14.65
CA GLY A 85 42.49 -4.71 14.23
C GLY A 85 42.72 -4.63 12.74
N ILE A 86 41.79 -5.09 11.91
CA ILE A 86 41.90 -5.00 10.46
C ILE A 86 41.71 -3.53 10.03
N ALA A 87 42.77 -2.94 9.50
CA ALA A 87 42.88 -1.49 9.26
C ALA A 87 41.77 -0.95 8.33
N GLU A 88 41.44 -1.69 7.25
CA GLU A 88 40.44 -1.24 6.27
C GLU A 88 39.03 -1.18 6.87
N SER A 89 38.72 -1.98 7.88
CA SER A 89 37.39 -2.04 8.49
C SER A 89 37.11 -0.89 9.45
N ILE A 90 38.15 -0.28 10.01
CA ILE A 90 38.02 0.73 11.06
C ILE A 90 37.22 1.97 10.60
N PRO A 91 37.58 2.63 9.46
CA PRO A 91 36.79 3.78 9.01
C PRO A 91 35.39 3.41 8.59
N VAL A 92 35.17 2.24 8.01
CA VAL A 92 33.85 1.74 7.62
C VAL A 92 32.99 1.52 8.87
N TYR A 93 33.54 0.85 9.87
CA TYR A 93 32.87 0.63 11.14
C TYR A 93 32.48 1.95 11.81
N ASN A 94 33.43 2.90 11.87
CA ASN A 94 33.18 4.19 12.52
C ASN A 94 32.05 4.96 11.85
N THR A 95 31.94 4.88 10.53
CA THR A 95 30.85 5.51 9.78
C THR A 95 29.50 4.82 10.03
N LEU A 96 29.46 3.50 9.94
CA LEU A 96 28.21 2.73 10.11
C LEU A 96 27.73 2.73 11.56
N LYS A 97 28.64 2.76 12.52
CA LYS A 97 28.31 2.77 13.95
C LYS A 97 27.34 3.87 14.33
N VAL A 98 27.54 5.07 13.82
CA VAL A 98 26.69 6.23 14.09
C VAL A 98 25.28 5.99 13.52
N ARG A 99 25.20 5.49 12.30
CA ARG A 99 23.93 5.18 11.64
C ARG A 99 23.22 4.01 12.30
N TYR A 100 23.95 2.99 12.71
CA TYR A 100 23.40 1.83 13.40
C TYR A 100 22.75 2.23 14.72
N ALA A 101 23.41 3.06 15.50
CA ALA A 101 22.87 3.55 16.78
C ALA A 101 21.58 4.34 16.58
N ALA A 102 21.54 5.22 15.57
CA ALA A 102 20.34 5.99 15.23
C ALA A 102 19.18 5.07 14.79
N ASN A 103 19.48 4.05 13.99
CA ASN A 103 18.50 3.05 13.54
C ASN A 103 17.97 2.23 14.72
N GLY A 104 18.83 1.86 15.66
CA GLY A 104 18.46 1.14 16.88
C GLY A 104 17.48 1.91 17.75
N LYS A 105 17.67 3.20 17.91
CA LYS A 105 16.76 4.08 18.65
C LYS A 105 15.40 4.16 17.93
N ARG A 106 15.41 4.23 16.62
CA ARG A 106 14.20 4.29 15.81
C ARG A 106 13.41 2.98 15.91
N LYS A 107 14.08 1.84 15.94
CA LYS A 107 13.45 0.53 16.10
C LYS A 107 12.70 0.38 17.42
N LYS A 108 13.14 1.04 18.48
CA LYS A 108 12.48 1.00 19.78
C LYS A 108 11.11 1.68 19.76
N GLN A 109 10.90 2.59 18.81
CA GLN A 109 9.66 3.35 18.67
C GLN A 109 8.67 2.69 17.69
N LEU A 110 9.13 1.74 16.88
CA LEU A 110 8.34 1.08 15.85
C LEU A 110 8.18 -0.40 16.17
N ILE A 111 7.10 -1.00 15.65
CA ILE A 111 6.92 -2.45 15.74
C ILE A 111 8.10 -3.11 15.03
N PRO A 112 8.82 -4.05 15.70
CA PRO A 112 9.95 -4.70 15.08
C PRO A 112 9.59 -5.41 13.79
N LEU A 113 10.38 -5.20 12.74
CA LEU A 113 10.16 -5.81 11.42
C LEU A 113 10.11 -7.33 11.48
N ASN A 114 10.89 -7.94 12.36
CA ASN A 114 10.91 -9.39 12.52
C ASN A 114 9.58 -9.96 13.00
N LYS A 115 8.78 -9.21 13.73
CA LYS A 115 7.44 -9.65 14.13
C LYS A 115 6.44 -9.62 12.98
N ILE A 116 6.68 -8.79 11.98
CA ILE A 116 5.79 -8.62 10.84
C ILE A 116 6.14 -9.58 9.71
N ILE A 117 7.44 -9.80 9.46
CA ILE A 117 7.95 -10.44 8.26
C ILE A 117 8.43 -11.87 8.48
N TYR A 118 9.02 -12.14 9.63
CA TYR A 118 9.67 -13.42 9.92
C TYR A 118 8.96 -14.24 10.98
N LYS A 119 7.66 -14.30 10.87
CA LYS A 119 6.91 -15.20 11.75
C LYS A 119 6.98 -16.63 11.27
#